data_3b9990d8a91c368f960f53953d60af25
#
_entry.id   3b9990d8a91c368f960f53953d60af25
#
_cell.length_a   1.000
_cell.length_b   1.000
_cell.length_c   1.000
_cell.angle_alpha   90.00
_cell.angle_beta   90.00
_cell.angle_gamma   90.00
#
_symmetry.space_group_name_H-M   'P 1'
#
loop_
_entity.id
_entity.type
_entity.pdbx_description
1 polymer ?
#
loop_
_entity_poly.entity_id
_entity_poly.type
_entity_poly.pdbx_seq_one_letter_code
_entity_poly.pdbx_strand_id
1 'polypeptide(L)'
;MLPVGLIGAMESEVALLLKKMQDCHTVTVGKTVFTTGSLENVSVVIARCGIGKVCAAMCAQAMIDRFAVRCLINTGVAGGIAPGLKLGDTVLSTYAVQHDFDVTAFGHVRGFLCDGGDDREPTRFAADENLRRLFAEEAAALA
;
A
#
# COMPACT_ATOMS: atom_id res chain seq x y z
N MET A 1 20.43 6.79 -1.46
CA MET A 1 19.08 7.24 -1.00
C MET A 1 18.33 5.99 -0.57
N LEU A 2 17.56 6.02 0.54
CA LEU A 2 16.78 4.87 0.98
C LEU A 2 15.69 4.51 -0.05
N PRO A 3 15.41 3.22 -0.28
CA PRO A 3 14.48 2.78 -1.33
C PRO A 3 13.02 3.11 -1.02
N VAL A 4 12.20 3.13 -2.05
CA VAL A 4 10.73 3.17 -1.96
C VAL A 4 10.22 1.72 -1.97
N GLY A 5 9.35 1.37 -1.02
CA GLY A 5 8.66 0.09 -0.99
C GLY A 5 7.37 0.14 -1.80
N LEU A 6 7.19 -0.80 -2.73
CA LEU A 6 5.99 -0.95 -3.53
C LEU A 6 5.36 -2.32 -3.24
N ILE A 7 4.12 -2.34 -2.78
CA ILE A 7 3.39 -3.55 -2.40
C ILE A 7 2.16 -3.71 -3.28
N GLY A 8 2.01 -4.89 -3.88
CA GLY A 8 0.76 -5.33 -4.49
C GLY A 8 0.36 -6.70 -3.94
N ALA A 9 -0.91 -6.99 -3.87
CA ALA A 9 -1.41 -8.26 -3.37
C ALA A 9 -1.27 -9.40 -4.39
N MET A 10 -1.42 -9.09 -5.66
CA MET A 10 -1.47 -10.05 -6.77
C MET A 10 -0.34 -9.82 -7.76
N GLU A 11 -0.02 -10.87 -8.51
CA GLU A 11 1.00 -10.81 -9.57
C GLU A 11 0.69 -9.72 -10.60
N SER A 12 -0.56 -9.64 -11.05
CA SER A 12 -1.00 -8.65 -12.04
C SER A 12 -0.80 -7.19 -11.61
N GLU A 13 -0.76 -6.94 -10.30
CA GLU A 13 -0.60 -5.58 -9.76
C GLU A 13 0.85 -5.11 -9.75
N VAL A 14 1.80 -6.03 -9.72
CA VAL A 14 3.25 -5.71 -9.65
C VAL A 14 4.01 -6.10 -10.92
N ALA A 15 3.46 -6.93 -11.79
CA ALA A 15 4.16 -7.49 -12.94
C ALA A 15 4.74 -6.42 -13.87
N LEU A 16 3.99 -5.36 -14.16
CA LEU A 16 4.47 -4.29 -15.04
C LEU A 16 5.62 -3.51 -14.39
N LEU A 17 5.54 -3.25 -13.09
CA LEU A 17 6.59 -2.58 -12.34
C LEU A 17 7.87 -3.43 -12.34
N LEU A 18 7.76 -4.72 -12.02
CA LEU A 18 8.88 -5.66 -12.04
C LEU A 18 9.53 -5.76 -13.42
N LYS A 19 8.73 -5.75 -14.49
CA LYS A 19 9.22 -5.79 -15.88
C LYS A 19 10.02 -4.55 -16.25
N LYS A 20 9.70 -3.39 -15.68
CA LYS A 20 10.38 -2.12 -15.94
C LYS A 20 11.60 -1.86 -15.06
N MET A 21 11.78 -2.65 -14.01
CA MET A 21 12.93 -2.52 -13.11
C MET A 21 14.24 -2.86 -13.81
N GLN A 22 15.31 -2.23 -13.34
CA GLN A 22 16.68 -2.48 -13.73
C GLN A 22 17.52 -2.89 -12.51
N ASP A 23 18.64 -3.55 -12.75
CA ASP A 23 19.59 -4.01 -11.72
C ASP A 23 18.93 -4.83 -10.61
N CYS A 24 18.07 -5.78 -11.03
CA CYS A 24 17.22 -6.54 -10.14
C CYS A 24 17.99 -7.61 -9.35
N HIS A 25 17.77 -7.63 -8.04
CA HIS A 25 18.18 -8.71 -7.13
C HIS A 25 16.99 -9.16 -6.31
N THR A 26 16.90 -10.46 -6.07
CA THR A 26 15.81 -11.02 -5.26
C THR A 26 16.31 -11.48 -3.89
N VAL A 27 15.52 -11.19 -2.86
CA VAL A 27 15.74 -11.63 -1.48
C VAL A 27 14.45 -12.26 -0.98
N THR A 28 14.53 -13.45 -0.41
CA THR A 28 13.37 -14.12 0.19
C THR A 28 13.38 -13.93 1.70
N VAL A 29 12.28 -13.41 2.24
CA VAL A 29 12.05 -13.31 3.69
C VAL A 29 10.76 -14.06 4.03
N GLY A 30 10.88 -15.13 4.78
CA GLY A 30 9.77 -16.06 5.01
C GLY A 30 9.31 -16.71 3.69
N LYS A 31 8.08 -16.41 3.27
CA LYS A 31 7.50 -16.90 2.00
C LYS A 31 7.40 -15.81 0.94
N THR A 32 7.79 -14.58 1.25
CA THR A 32 7.67 -13.43 0.36
C THR A 32 8.99 -13.18 -0.36
N VAL A 33 8.93 -13.02 -1.67
CA VAL A 33 10.07 -12.61 -2.51
C VAL A 33 10.03 -11.10 -2.66
N PHE A 34 11.13 -10.45 -2.34
CA PHE A 34 11.37 -9.03 -2.50
C PHE A 34 12.34 -8.83 -3.65
N THR A 35 12.00 -8.00 -4.60
CA THR A 35 12.88 -7.61 -5.70
C THR A 35 13.38 -6.19 -5.44
N THR A 36 14.69 -6.06 -5.26
CA THR A 36 15.38 -4.77 -5.14
C THR A 36 15.97 -4.37 -6.49
N GLY A 37 16.05 -3.08 -6.76
CA GLY A 37 16.61 -2.56 -8.01
C GLY A 37 16.28 -1.08 -8.18
N SER A 38 16.27 -0.61 -9.41
CA SER A 38 15.88 0.75 -9.75
C SER A 38 14.69 0.77 -10.71
N LEU A 39 13.83 1.78 -10.55
CA LEU A 39 12.73 2.09 -11.45
C LEU A 39 12.81 3.59 -11.77
N GLU A 40 13.02 3.95 -13.05
CA GLU A 40 13.23 5.33 -13.48
C GLU A 40 14.29 6.06 -12.62
N ASN A 41 15.44 5.41 -12.37
CA ASN A 41 16.53 5.89 -11.52
C ASN A 41 16.20 6.06 -10.02
N VAL A 42 15.06 5.60 -9.56
CA VAL A 42 14.68 5.56 -8.15
C VAL A 42 14.94 4.17 -7.59
N SER A 43 15.69 4.09 -6.47
CA SER A 43 15.87 2.81 -5.76
C SER A 43 14.53 2.32 -5.20
N VAL A 44 14.16 1.09 -5.52
CA VAL A 44 12.87 0.50 -5.11
C VAL A 44 13.03 -0.91 -4.56
N VAL A 45 12.08 -1.30 -3.72
CA VAL A 45 11.84 -2.68 -3.30
C VAL A 45 10.41 -3.02 -3.66
N ILE A 46 10.20 -3.99 -4.54
CA ILE A 46 8.86 -4.43 -4.96
C ILE A 46 8.58 -5.81 -4.41
N ALA A 47 7.38 -6.04 -3.88
CA ALA A 47 6.94 -7.35 -3.44
C ALA A 47 5.46 -7.60 -3.76
N ARG A 48 5.17 -8.87 -4.10
CA ARG A 48 3.82 -9.40 -4.06
C ARG A 48 3.57 -9.98 -2.67
N CYS A 49 2.77 -9.29 -1.87
CA CYS A 49 2.54 -9.68 -0.48
C CYS A 49 1.54 -10.84 -0.31
N GLY A 50 0.70 -11.11 -1.30
CA GLY A 50 -0.47 -11.97 -1.16
C GLY A 50 -1.70 -11.19 -0.67
N ILE A 51 -2.87 -11.85 -0.77
CA ILE A 51 -4.16 -11.24 -0.46
C ILE A 51 -4.38 -11.21 1.07
N GLY A 52 -4.90 -10.10 1.57
CA GLY A 52 -5.34 -9.94 2.95
C GLY A 52 -4.42 -9.09 3.82
N LYS A 53 -5.02 -8.50 4.85
CA LYS A 53 -4.36 -7.54 5.77
C LYS A 53 -3.13 -8.11 6.47
N VAL A 54 -3.18 -9.37 6.87
CA VAL A 54 -2.05 -10.04 7.56
C VAL A 54 -0.86 -10.15 6.61
N CYS A 55 -1.08 -10.60 5.37
CA CYS A 55 -0.01 -10.68 4.36
C CYS A 55 0.59 -9.30 4.07
N ALA A 56 -0.26 -8.28 3.92
CA ALA A 56 0.18 -6.91 3.70
C ALA A 56 1.01 -6.36 4.87
N ALA A 57 0.56 -6.57 6.11
CA ALA A 57 1.26 -6.12 7.31
C ALA A 57 2.63 -6.80 7.47
N MET A 58 2.70 -8.12 7.28
CA MET A 58 3.96 -8.86 7.34
C MET A 58 4.95 -8.40 6.26
N CYS A 59 4.46 -8.15 5.05
CA CYS A 59 5.28 -7.65 3.95
C CYS A 59 5.79 -6.23 4.24
N ALA A 60 4.92 -5.33 4.69
CA ALA A 60 5.28 -3.97 5.05
C ALA A 60 6.33 -3.93 6.16
N GLN A 61 6.15 -4.71 7.23
CA GLN A 61 7.12 -4.80 8.32
C GLN A 61 8.48 -5.33 7.83
N ALA A 62 8.48 -6.37 6.98
CA ALA A 62 9.72 -6.87 6.40
C ALA A 62 10.44 -5.82 5.53
N MET A 63 9.69 -5.00 4.77
CA MET A 63 10.27 -3.89 4.00
C MET A 63 10.93 -2.83 4.88
N ILE A 64 10.32 -2.51 6.01
CA ILE A 64 10.86 -1.56 6.98
C ILE A 64 12.14 -2.12 7.61
N ASP A 65 12.09 -3.33 8.14
CA ASP A 65 13.16 -3.89 8.97
C ASP A 65 14.37 -4.35 8.15
N ARG A 66 14.14 -4.92 6.96
CA ARG A 66 15.18 -5.56 6.15
C ARG A 66 15.74 -4.67 5.05
N PHE A 67 14.95 -3.74 4.55
CA PHE A 67 15.33 -2.90 3.41
C PHE A 67 15.35 -1.41 3.75
N ALA A 68 14.96 -1.02 4.97
CA ALA A 68 14.93 0.36 5.45
C ALA A 68 14.23 1.31 4.47
N VAL A 69 13.08 0.89 3.93
CA VAL A 69 12.34 1.71 2.96
C VAL A 69 11.92 3.04 3.59
N ARG A 70 12.06 4.14 2.84
CA ARG A 70 11.69 5.49 3.30
C ARG A 70 10.18 5.77 3.27
N CYS A 71 9.46 5.04 2.45
CA CYS A 71 8.00 5.10 2.36
C CYS A 71 7.48 3.81 1.73
N LEU A 72 6.19 3.55 1.93
CA LEU A 72 5.47 2.42 1.35
C LEU A 72 4.34 2.94 0.46
N ILE A 73 4.23 2.38 -0.73
CA ILE A 73 3.14 2.64 -1.66
C ILE A 73 2.44 1.32 -1.93
N ASN A 74 1.16 1.24 -1.58
CA ASN A 74 0.32 0.12 -1.98
C ASN A 74 -0.32 0.44 -3.33
N THR A 75 -0.17 -0.48 -4.29
CA THR A 75 -0.79 -0.39 -5.60
C THR A 75 -1.62 -1.63 -5.86
N GLY A 76 -2.76 -1.48 -6.52
CA GLY A 76 -3.62 -2.61 -6.82
C GLY A 76 -5.00 -2.19 -7.28
N VAL A 77 -5.88 -3.18 -7.34
CA VAL A 77 -7.28 -2.98 -7.70
C VAL A 77 -8.15 -2.91 -6.45
N ALA A 78 -9.24 -2.14 -6.53
CA ALA A 78 -10.21 -2.02 -5.46
C ALA A 78 -11.64 -2.04 -6.01
N GLY A 79 -12.60 -2.48 -5.21
CA GLY A 79 -14.01 -2.37 -5.53
C GLY A 79 -14.49 -0.92 -5.44
N GLY A 80 -15.06 -0.40 -6.53
CA GLY A 80 -15.66 0.93 -6.55
C GLY A 80 -17.03 0.90 -5.86
N ILE A 81 -17.17 1.62 -4.74
CA ILE A 81 -18.43 1.71 -3.99
C ILE A 81 -19.10 3.06 -4.21
N ALA A 82 -18.32 4.12 -4.40
CA ALA A 82 -18.87 5.46 -4.58
C ALA A 82 -19.65 5.59 -5.91
N PRO A 83 -20.81 6.28 -5.90
CA PRO A 83 -21.54 6.54 -7.13
C PRO A 83 -20.69 7.29 -8.15
N GLY A 84 -20.79 6.88 -9.42
CA GLY A 84 -20.08 7.53 -10.53
C GLY A 84 -18.71 6.94 -10.87
N LEU A 85 -18.12 6.12 -10.03
CA LEU A 85 -16.89 5.40 -10.37
C LEU A 85 -17.13 4.39 -11.48
N LYS A 86 -16.19 4.34 -12.41
CA LYS A 86 -16.19 3.42 -13.55
C LYS A 86 -14.99 2.48 -13.46
N LEU A 87 -15.09 1.36 -14.17
CA LEU A 87 -13.97 0.45 -14.32
C LEU A 87 -12.80 1.17 -15.01
N GLY A 88 -11.65 1.12 -14.41
CA GLY A 88 -10.43 1.77 -14.89
C GLY A 88 -10.15 3.15 -14.28
N ASP A 89 -11.08 3.70 -13.49
CA ASP A 89 -10.81 4.93 -12.76
C ASP A 89 -9.69 4.73 -11.74
N THR A 90 -8.83 5.72 -11.61
CA THR A 90 -7.76 5.74 -10.61
C THR A 90 -8.20 6.50 -9.37
N VAL A 91 -8.06 5.88 -8.21
CA VAL A 91 -8.42 6.47 -6.92
C VAL A 91 -7.19 6.61 -6.04
N LEU A 92 -6.94 7.83 -5.56
CA LEU A 92 -5.92 8.11 -4.54
C LEU A 92 -6.56 8.18 -3.17
N SER A 93 -6.14 7.29 -2.28
CA SER A 93 -6.64 7.25 -0.91
C SER A 93 -6.25 8.51 -0.13
N THR A 94 -7.17 9.09 0.61
CA THR A 94 -6.89 10.13 1.60
C THR A 94 -6.63 9.54 2.98
N TYR A 95 -7.32 8.46 3.30
CA TYR A 95 -7.12 7.64 4.50
C TYR A 95 -7.66 6.23 4.26
N ALA A 96 -7.23 5.30 5.09
CA ALA A 96 -7.75 3.94 5.15
C ALA A 96 -8.41 3.66 6.50
N VAL A 97 -9.38 2.75 6.52
CA VAL A 97 -10.07 2.25 7.72
C VAL A 97 -10.15 0.74 7.66
N GLN A 98 -9.95 0.05 8.79
CA GLN A 98 -10.25 -1.38 8.89
C GLN A 98 -11.75 -1.59 9.14
N HIS A 99 -12.56 -1.42 8.11
CA HIS A 99 -14.03 -1.44 8.20
C HIS A 99 -14.63 -2.76 8.71
N ASP A 100 -13.89 -3.85 8.64
CA ASP A 100 -14.28 -5.20 9.06
C ASP A 100 -13.76 -5.58 10.46
N PHE A 101 -13.02 -4.69 11.13
CA PHE A 101 -12.61 -4.88 12.51
C PHE A 101 -13.78 -4.53 13.44
N ASP A 102 -14.36 -5.56 14.07
CA ASP A 102 -15.58 -5.41 14.86
C ASP A 102 -15.31 -5.60 16.35
N VAL A 103 -15.37 -4.52 17.08
CA VAL A 103 -15.23 -4.44 18.55
C VAL A 103 -16.51 -3.92 19.22
N THR A 104 -17.64 -3.97 18.53
CA THR A 104 -18.93 -3.47 19.04
C THR A 104 -19.39 -4.21 20.30
N ALA A 105 -19.01 -5.46 20.48
CA ALA A 105 -19.27 -6.21 21.71
C ALA A 105 -18.62 -5.60 22.97
N PHE A 106 -17.60 -4.76 22.79
CA PHE A 106 -16.91 -4.04 23.88
C PHE A 106 -17.39 -2.58 24.01
N GLY A 107 -18.44 -2.20 23.30
CA GLY A 107 -19.03 -0.85 23.36
C GLY A 107 -18.39 0.18 22.41
N HIS A 108 -17.45 -0.22 21.57
CA HIS A 108 -16.80 0.67 20.59
C HIS A 108 -17.47 0.59 19.22
N VAL A 109 -17.22 1.57 18.36
CA VAL A 109 -17.68 1.50 16.97
C VAL A 109 -16.85 0.51 16.15
N ARG A 110 -17.46 -0.03 15.09
CA ARG A 110 -16.75 -0.88 14.14
C ARG A 110 -15.61 -0.12 13.48
N GLY A 111 -14.44 -0.73 13.36
CA GLY A 111 -13.24 -0.12 12.80
C GLY A 111 -12.40 0.70 13.80
N PHE A 112 -12.81 0.76 15.05
CA PHE A 112 -12.00 1.35 16.11
C PHE A 112 -10.88 0.39 16.53
N LEU A 113 -9.64 0.85 16.44
CA LEU A 113 -8.47 0.10 16.88
C LEU A 113 -7.91 0.77 18.13
N CYS A 114 -8.04 0.25 19.29
CA CYS A 114 -7.66 0.77 20.60
C CYS A 114 -6.25 1.44 20.62
N ASP A 115 -6.10 2.51 19.84
CA ASP A 115 -4.85 3.25 19.60
C ASP A 115 -4.78 4.58 20.36
N GLY A 116 -5.78 4.83 21.23
CA GLY A 116 -5.89 6.06 22.02
C GLY A 116 -6.70 7.18 21.34
N GLY A 117 -7.29 6.91 20.17
CA GLY A 117 -8.20 7.84 19.49
C GLY A 117 -9.61 7.89 20.10
N ASP A 118 -10.53 8.64 19.48
CA ASP A 118 -11.94 8.72 19.88
C ASP A 118 -12.61 7.37 19.54
N ASP A 119 -13.11 6.67 20.56
CA ASP A 119 -13.76 5.36 20.44
C ASP A 119 -15.16 5.40 19.80
N ARG A 120 -15.66 6.60 19.51
CA ARG A 120 -16.93 6.85 18.80
C ARG A 120 -16.76 6.93 17.29
N GLU A 121 -15.52 6.92 16.79
CA GLU A 121 -15.23 6.93 15.36
C GLU A 121 -14.28 5.77 14.97
N PRO A 122 -14.36 5.28 13.72
CA PRO A 122 -13.37 4.34 13.20
C PRO A 122 -11.97 4.96 13.17
N THR A 123 -10.95 4.20 13.53
CA THR A 123 -9.57 4.66 13.41
C THR A 123 -9.21 4.89 11.95
N ARG A 124 -8.72 6.09 11.64
CA ARG A 124 -8.33 6.52 10.29
C ARG A 124 -6.82 6.58 10.16
N PHE A 125 -6.29 5.88 9.18
CA PHE A 125 -4.87 5.94 8.81
C PHE A 125 -4.71 6.89 7.64
N ALA A 126 -4.21 8.10 7.90
CA ALA A 126 -4.00 9.11 6.87
C ALA A 126 -2.93 8.65 5.86
N ALA A 127 -3.19 8.89 4.58
CA ALA A 127 -2.18 8.74 3.54
C ALA A 127 -1.20 9.92 3.57
N ASP A 128 0.04 9.68 3.12
CA ASP A 128 1.06 10.75 3.02
C ASP A 128 0.61 11.82 2.02
N GLU A 129 0.51 13.06 2.50
CA GLU A 129 -0.02 14.19 1.70
C GLU A 129 0.91 14.57 0.55
N ASN A 130 2.23 14.47 0.75
CA ASN A 130 3.20 14.81 -0.29
C ASN A 130 3.17 13.77 -1.42
N LEU A 131 3.11 12.48 -1.08
CA LEU A 131 2.97 11.42 -2.08
C LEU A 131 1.66 11.54 -2.84
N ARG A 132 0.56 11.85 -2.15
CA ARG A 132 -0.75 12.07 -2.79
C ARG A 132 -0.70 13.23 -3.77
N ARG A 133 -0.12 14.38 -3.38
CA ARG A 133 0.01 15.56 -4.24
C ARG A 133 0.83 15.24 -5.48
N LEU A 134 2.02 14.64 -5.31
CA LEU A 134 2.88 14.24 -6.42
C LEU A 134 2.15 13.30 -7.39
N PHE A 135 1.45 12.31 -6.86
CA PHE A 135 0.72 11.35 -7.69
C PHE A 135 -0.43 12.00 -8.47
N ALA A 136 -1.14 12.95 -7.84
CA ALA A 136 -2.22 13.68 -8.49
C ALA A 136 -1.70 14.61 -9.62
N GLU A 137 -0.56 15.27 -9.40
CA GLU A 137 0.11 16.11 -10.41
C GLU A 137 0.51 15.27 -11.63
N GLU A 138 1.17 14.13 -11.42
CA GLU A 138 1.59 13.22 -12.50
C GLU A 138 0.40 12.59 -13.22
N ALA A 139 -0.63 12.17 -12.50
CA ALA A 139 -1.83 11.60 -13.11
C ALA A 139 -2.57 12.62 -14.00
N ALA A 140 -2.62 13.88 -13.59
CA ALA A 140 -3.21 14.95 -14.39
C ALA A 140 -2.42 15.25 -15.67
N ALA A 141 -1.11 15.04 -15.66
CA ALA A 141 -0.25 15.22 -16.83
C ALA A 141 -0.41 14.10 -17.89
N LEU A 142 -0.97 12.95 -17.48
CA LEU A 142 -1.18 11.78 -18.36
C LEU A 142 -2.62 11.69 -18.93
N ALA A 143 -3.54 12.52 -18.46
CA ALA A 143 -4.95 12.54 -18.85
C ALA A 143 -5.19 13.46 -20.06
#